data_ceeba979070180e0cc21abf8f1c2cc99
#
_entry.id   ceeba979070180e0cc21abf8f1c2cc99
#
_cell.length_a   1.000
_cell.length_b   1.000
_cell.length_c   1.000
_cell.angle_alpha   90.00
_cell.angle_beta   90.00
_cell.angle_gamma   90.00
#
_symmetry.space_group_name_H-M   'P 1'
#
loop_
_entity.id
_entity.type
_entity.pdbx_description
1 polymer ?
#
loop_
_entity_poly.entity_id
_entity_poly.type
_entity_poly.pdbx_seq_one_letter_code
_entity_poly.pdbx_strand_id
1 'polypeptide(L)'
;MKFSVSTNSKSDKQGHELIVVPAFKAKGKKSADTLSWEEPFRKAFSKIKASKFFEGTTGQTFSFPLENGTTILALGLGDKGSLSPELLRCQAANVCKKILNDHSEVVLKVNQFSIEKNFEKSLSSIVQGFLLSAYKFEKHLSSKSEPKLKKVILEVNTQETKAAKKALQESLIICESVNFCRDLVNEPPNILNSETYAKLVEKDSKKLNRVKVKVLGKQQLKKEKMGMFLSVNAGSAYEPRLVHLTYSPKKVTKKTKHVVLVGKGLTFDTGGYSLKPSGSMMNMKFDMAGSSTVYSAFRAASLLNSDMKVTCLLGITDNAVNEKATMPDSIVTARNGKTVEILNTDAEGRLVLGDVLSYASDLKPDTIIDAATLTGACLVSLGNEICGLMANSDQLASNLLDSAKEVDEYMWQLPIIEPFRKDMKSNIADLKNMGGSRFGGTSKAAAFLENFVDPKIPWAHLDIAGVGDSQSHLPYCPSKGASGTIVRTLTHFLLTKV
;
A
#
# COMPACT_ATOMS: atom_id res chain seq x y z
N MET A 1 -4.51 18.98 6.85
CA MET A 1 -3.66 19.75 5.90
C MET A 1 -4.40 19.90 4.57
N LYS A 2 -4.53 21.15 4.04
CA LYS A 2 -5.20 21.43 2.76
C LYS A 2 -4.18 21.83 1.72
N PHE A 3 -4.29 21.29 0.51
CA PHE A 3 -3.44 21.63 -0.64
C PHE A 3 -4.17 22.53 -1.60
N SER A 4 -3.43 23.49 -2.20
CA SER A 4 -3.94 24.37 -3.26
C SER A 4 -2.87 24.60 -4.31
N VAL A 5 -3.28 24.80 -5.57
CA VAL A 5 -2.40 25.21 -6.68
C VAL A 5 -2.54 26.71 -6.87
N SER A 6 -1.42 27.42 -6.93
CA SER A 6 -1.33 28.87 -7.17
C SER A 6 -0.37 29.15 -8.33
N THR A 7 -0.51 30.33 -8.97
CA THR A 7 0.44 30.82 -9.97
C THR A 7 1.23 32.00 -9.41
N ASN A 8 2.46 32.20 -9.85
CA ASN A 8 3.42 33.19 -9.34
C ASN A 8 2.86 34.63 -9.18
N SER A 9 1.92 35.02 -10.04
CA SER A 9 1.35 36.38 -10.01
C SER A 9 0.52 36.70 -8.78
N LYS A 10 0.14 35.70 -7.97
CA LYS A 10 -0.68 35.87 -6.76
C LYS A 10 0.09 35.66 -5.46
N SER A 11 1.19 34.89 -5.49
CA SER A 11 1.98 34.58 -4.29
C SER A 11 2.91 35.72 -3.88
N ASP A 12 3.43 36.49 -4.84
CA ASP A 12 4.45 37.53 -4.57
C ASP A 12 3.90 38.77 -3.84
N LYS A 13 2.57 38.94 -3.79
CA LYS A 13 1.90 40.08 -3.14
C LYS A 13 1.47 39.85 -1.69
N GLN A 14 1.50 38.59 -1.23
CA GLN A 14 1.18 38.22 0.16
C GLN A 14 2.44 37.75 0.88
N GLY A 15 2.77 38.32 2.04
CA GLY A 15 3.83 37.75 2.89
C GLY A 15 3.47 36.34 3.32
N HIS A 16 4.26 35.36 2.88
CA HIS A 16 4.10 33.97 3.27
C HIS A 16 4.95 33.66 4.51
N GLU A 17 4.48 32.74 5.36
CA GLU A 17 5.23 32.35 6.55
C GLU A 17 6.52 31.60 6.16
N LEU A 18 6.42 30.65 5.23
CA LEU A 18 7.53 29.81 4.78
C LEU A 18 7.45 29.49 3.28
N ILE A 19 8.58 29.63 2.59
CA ILE A 19 8.75 29.17 1.19
C ILE A 19 9.88 28.15 1.13
N VAL A 20 9.62 27.00 0.50
CA VAL A 20 10.65 25.97 0.28
C VAL A 20 11.13 26.03 -1.17
N VAL A 21 12.45 26.08 -1.33
CA VAL A 21 13.12 26.11 -2.62
C VAL A 21 14.18 25.00 -2.69
N PRO A 22 14.34 24.31 -3.85
CA PRO A 22 15.40 23.32 -4.00
C PRO A 22 16.75 23.98 -4.20
N ALA A 23 17.79 23.30 -3.77
CA ALA A 23 19.18 23.63 -4.10
C ALA A 23 19.90 22.37 -4.55
N PHE A 24 20.74 22.51 -5.54
CA PHE A 24 21.56 21.41 -6.06
C PHE A 24 23.02 21.62 -5.72
N LYS A 25 23.81 20.53 -5.71
CA LYS A 25 25.24 20.62 -5.53
C LYS A 25 25.87 21.24 -6.78
N ALA A 26 26.70 22.26 -6.61
CA ALA A 26 27.43 22.86 -7.74
C ALA A 26 28.56 21.95 -8.19
N LYS A 27 28.71 21.70 -9.51
CA LYS A 27 29.77 20.86 -10.07
C LYS A 27 31.13 21.43 -9.73
N GLY A 28 32.00 20.62 -9.13
CA GLY A 28 33.39 20.99 -8.83
C GLY A 28 33.58 22.02 -7.72
N LYS A 29 32.51 22.36 -6.96
CA LYS A 29 32.59 23.35 -5.88
C LYS A 29 31.95 22.80 -4.59
N LYS A 30 32.47 23.21 -3.45
CA LYS A 30 31.85 23.00 -2.13
C LYS A 30 30.82 24.11 -1.86
N SER A 31 29.80 24.21 -2.72
CA SER A 31 28.72 25.22 -2.61
C SER A 31 27.46 24.73 -3.29
N ALA A 32 26.30 25.29 -2.88
CA ALA A 32 25.04 25.02 -3.55
C ALA A 32 24.91 25.82 -4.86
N ASP A 33 24.29 25.19 -5.87
CA ASP A 33 23.80 25.88 -7.07
C ASP A 33 22.43 26.49 -6.75
N THR A 34 22.36 27.80 -6.76
CA THR A 34 21.17 28.62 -6.49
C THR A 34 20.72 29.43 -7.73
N LEU A 35 21.25 29.12 -8.92
CA LEU A 35 20.96 29.88 -10.15
C LEU A 35 19.49 29.84 -10.54
N SER A 36 18.78 28.77 -10.19
CA SER A 36 17.34 28.63 -10.42
C SER A 36 16.46 29.46 -9.46
N TRP A 37 17.05 30.03 -8.42
CA TRP A 37 16.27 30.83 -7.44
C TRP A 37 15.95 32.22 -7.97
N GLU A 38 14.86 32.79 -7.49
CA GLU A 38 14.49 34.18 -7.70
C GLU A 38 15.51 35.13 -7.10
N GLU A 39 15.66 36.31 -7.71
CA GLU A 39 16.70 37.29 -7.30
C GLU A 39 16.62 37.68 -5.81
N PRO A 40 15.47 37.93 -5.21
CA PRO A 40 15.41 38.24 -3.77
C PRO A 40 15.99 37.15 -2.88
N PHE A 41 15.76 35.87 -3.24
CA PHE A 41 16.27 34.73 -2.46
C PHE A 41 17.79 34.61 -2.58
N ARG A 42 18.35 34.73 -3.80
CA ARG A 42 19.80 34.69 -4.03
C ARG A 42 20.51 35.83 -3.29
N LYS A 43 19.97 37.05 -3.39
CA LYS A 43 20.52 38.24 -2.74
C LYS A 43 20.54 38.10 -1.22
N ALA A 44 19.42 37.63 -0.61
CA ALA A 44 19.35 37.40 0.82
C ALA A 44 20.33 36.29 1.26
N PHE A 45 20.37 35.17 0.56
CA PHE A 45 21.27 34.04 0.84
C PHE A 45 22.76 34.45 0.78
N SER A 46 23.17 35.21 -0.22
CA SER A 46 24.59 35.60 -0.42
C SER A 46 25.13 36.53 0.68
N LYS A 47 24.24 37.26 1.38
CA LYS A 47 24.63 38.15 2.49
C LYS A 47 24.97 37.39 3.79
N ILE A 48 24.61 36.11 3.89
CA ILE A 48 24.72 35.32 5.11
C ILE A 48 26.04 34.53 5.11
N LYS A 49 26.96 34.79 6.05
CA LYS A 49 28.25 34.09 6.15
C LYS A 49 28.09 32.57 6.24
N ALA A 50 27.10 32.09 7.00
CA ALA A 50 26.83 30.66 7.17
C ALA A 50 26.36 29.95 5.88
N SER A 51 25.92 30.70 4.85
CA SER A 51 25.53 30.14 3.56
C SER A 51 26.69 29.39 2.86
N LYS A 52 27.95 29.74 3.18
CA LYS A 52 29.14 29.07 2.66
C LYS A 52 29.24 27.58 3.06
N PHE A 53 28.55 27.18 4.13
CA PHE A 53 28.52 25.78 4.60
C PHE A 53 27.34 24.98 4.03
N PHE A 54 26.46 25.64 3.28
CA PHE A 54 25.37 24.97 2.60
C PHE A 54 25.81 24.55 1.20
N GLU A 55 26.03 23.26 1.02
CA GLU A 55 26.56 22.68 -0.23
C GLU A 55 25.44 22.18 -1.17
N GLY A 56 24.19 22.12 -0.69
CA GLY A 56 23.06 21.57 -1.45
C GLY A 56 23.07 20.04 -1.54
N THR A 57 23.78 19.35 -0.64
CA THR A 57 23.78 17.88 -0.56
C THR A 57 22.39 17.36 -0.16
N THR A 58 22.05 16.14 -0.56
CA THR A 58 20.75 15.54 -0.32
C THR A 58 20.36 15.59 1.16
N GLY A 59 19.19 16.16 1.45
CA GLY A 59 18.65 16.30 2.81
C GLY A 59 19.21 17.46 3.63
N GLN A 60 20.25 18.14 3.16
CA GLN A 60 20.74 19.34 3.82
C GLN A 60 19.71 20.45 3.73
N THR A 61 19.45 21.15 4.84
CA THR A 61 18.51 22.28 4.87
C THR A 61 19.18 23.52 5.42
N PHE A 62 18.82 24.69 4.87
CA PHE A 62 19.27 25.99 5.36
C PHE A 62 18.11 26.99 5.36
N SER A 63 17.80 27.57 6.51
CA SER A 63 16.73 28.55 6.65
C SER A 63 17.27 29.96 6.79
N PHE A 64 16.66 30.92 6.10
CA PHE A 64 17.05 32.34 6.18
C PHE A 64 15.83 33.27 5.96
N PRO A 65 15.77 34.43 6.64
CA PRO A 65 14.70 35.39 6.46
C PRO A 65 14.88 36.29 5.24
N LEU A 66 13.78 36.75 4.68
CA LEU A 66 13.70 37.88 3.77
C LEU A 66 13.35 39.17 4.52
N GLU A 67 13.57 40.31 3.89
CA GLU A 67 13.27 41.63 4.46
C GLU A 67 11.78 41.83 4.80
N ASN A 68 10.87 41.13 4.10
CA ASN A 68 9.42 41.18 4.34
C ASN A 68 8.95 40.22 5.45
N GLY A 69 9.84 39.55 6.17
CA GLY A 69 9.54 38.61 7.24
C GLY A 69 9.28 37.17 6.80
N THR A 70 9.23 36.88 5.48
CA THR A 70 9.11 35.52 4.95
C THR A 70 10.37 34.71 5.25
N THR A 71 10.22 33.48 5.73
CA THR A 71 11.35 32.54 5.87
C THR A 71 11.50 31.71 4.58
N ILE A 72 12.73 31.59 4.10
CA ILE A 72 13.09 30.67 3.03
C ILE A 72 13.75 29.43 3.63
N LEU A 73 13.29 28.26 3.26
CA LEU A 73 13.92 26.97 3.54
C LEU A 73 14.54 26.43 2.24
N ALA A 74 15.84 26.51 2.12
CA ALA A 74 16.59 25.87 1.07
C ALA A 74 16.75 24.39 1.38
N LEU A 75 16.36 23.53 0.43
CA LEU A 75 16.42 22.07 0.52
C LEU A 75 17.46 21.52 -0.47
N GLY A 76 18.52 20.93 0.04
CA GLY A 76 19.52 20.24 -0.77
C GLY A 76 18.96 18.96 -1.38
N LEU A 77 19.10 18.82 -2.69
CA LEU A 77 18.68 17.65 -3.48
C LEU A 77 19.87 16.88 -4.09
N GLY A 78 21.12 17.28 -3.76
CA GLY A 78 22.30 16.64 -4.31
C GLY A 78 22.55 16.99 -5.78
N ASP A 79 23.04 16.03 -6.56
CA ASP A 79 23.31 16.23 -7.98
C ASP A 79 22.01 16.28 -8.78
N LYS A 80 21.84 17.30 -9.63
CA LYS A 80 20.62 17.49 -10.43
C LYS A 80 20.30 16.29 -11.34
N GLY A 81 21.34 15.62 -11.87
CA GLY A 81 21.19 14.43 -12.71
C GLY A 81 20.72 13.17 -11.98
N SER A 82 20.77 13.15 -10.63
CA SER A 82 20.33 12.06 -9.78
C SER A 82 18.89 12.25 -9.23
N LEU A 83 18.23 13.33 -9.65
CA LEU A 83 16.87 13.62 -9.18
C LEU A 83 15.88 12.55 -9.66
N SER A 84 15.20 11.90 -8.72
CA SER A 84 14.20 10.87 -9.00
C SER A 84 12.88 11.18 -8.26
N PRO A 85 11.75 10.58 -8.70
CA PRO A 85 10.47 10.71 -8.00
C PRO A 85 10.57 10.28 -6.53
N GLU A 86 11.27 9.18 -6.25
CA GLU A 86 11.46 8.68 -4.89
C GLU A 86 12.31 9.62 -4.03
N LEU A 87 13.38 10.17 -4.58
CA LEU A 87 14.17 11.18 -3.88
C LEU A 87 13.31 12.38 -3.50
N LEU A 88 12.49 12.90 -4.42
CA LEU A 88 11.57 14.00 -4.14
C LEU A 88 10.56 13.64 -3.07
N ARG A 89 9.98 12.44 -3.10
CA ARG A 89 9.01 11.96 -2.10
C ARG A 89 9.65 11.88 -0.72
N CYS A 90 10.85 11.32 -0.63
CA CYS A 90 11.61 11.22 0.62
C CYS A 90 11.96 12.59 1.18
N GLN A 91 12.47 13.50 0.34
CA GLN A 91 12.87 14.84 0.82
C GLN A 91 11.65 15.71 1.17
N ALA A 92 10.54 15.60 0.43
CA ALA A 92 9.28 16.23 0.78
C ALA A 92 8.73 15.75 2.14
N ALA A 93 8.87 14.45 2.43
CA ALA A 93 8.50 13.87 3.71
C ALA A 93 9.37 14.41 4.87
N ASN A 94 10.69 14.51 4.66
CA ASN A 94 11.60 15.08 5.65
C ASN A 94 11.28 16.55 5.93
N VAL A 95 11.02 17.34 4.90
CA VAL A 95 10.57 18.74 5.05
C VAL A 95 9.26 18.82 5.82
N CYS A 96 8.26 18.01 5.44
CA CYS A 96 6.97 17.98 6.13
C CYS A 96 7.15 17.72 7.64
N LYS A 97 7.90 16.67 8.01
CA LYS A 97 8.16 16.35 9.43
C LYS A 97 8.84 17.50 10.17
N LYS A 98 9.77 18.20 9.51
CA LYS A 98 10.50 19.31 10.10
C LYS A 98 9.63 20.53 10.40
N ILE A 99 8.66 20.83 9.50
CA ILE A 99 7.85 22.06 9.60
C ILE A 99 6.46 21.85 10.18
N LEU A 100 6.05 20.60 10.37
CA LEU A 100 4.66 20.22 10.68
C LEU A 100 4.08 20.91 11.90
N ASN A 101 4.91 21.11 12.94
CA ASN A 101 4.49 21.69 14.22
C ASN A 101 4.91 23.16 14.39
N ASP A 102 5.72 23.71 13.49
CA ASP A 102 6.32 25.04 13.63
C ASP A 102 5.61 26.09 12.77
N HIS A 103 5.10 25.68 11.60
CA HIS A 103 4.51 26.58 10.61
C HIS A 103 3.05 26.25 10.33
N SER A 104 2.24 27.27 10.06
CA SER A 104 0.81 27.11 9.72
C SER A 104 0.58 26.94 8.20
N GLU A 105 1.46 27.58 7.40
CA GLU A 105 1.42 27.58 5.95
C GLU A 105 2.82 27.38 5.36
N VAL A 106 2.88 26.70 4.21
CA VAL A 106 4.10 26.57 3.41
C VAL A 106 3.80 26.72 1.92
N VAL A 107 4.68 27.42 1.20
CA VAL A 107 4.70 27.49 -0.27
C VAL A 107 5.83 26.63 -0.81
N LEU A 108 5.52 25.78 -1.79
CA LEU A 108 6.49 24.93 -2.51
C LEU A 108 6.59 25.44 -3.95
N LYS A 109 7.77 25.90 -4.37
CA LYS A 109 8.06 26.36 -5.76
C LYS A 109 8.23 25.15 -6.68
N VAL A 110 7.12 24.46 -7.04
CA VAL A 110 7.12 23.12 -7.68
C VAL A 110 7.93 23.06 -8.98
N ASN A 111 7.88 24.10 -9.79
CA ASN A 111 8.64 24.13 -11.06
C ASN A 111 10.15 24.02 -10.86
N GLN A 112 10.67 24.52 -9.74
CA GLN A 112 12.08 24.44 -9.42
C GLN A 112 12.52 23.02 -8.99
N PHE A 113 11.55 22.19 -8.52
CA PHE A 113 11.76 20.78 -8.15
C PHE A 113 11.59 19.80 -9.31
N SER A 114 11.18 20.26 -10.49
CA SER A 114 10.80 19.37 -11.60
C SER A 114 11.94 18.52 -12.11
N ILE A 115 11.69 17.23 -12.23
CA ILE A 115 12.46 16.30 -13.05
C ILE A 115 12.20 16.68 -14.51
N GLU A 116 13.25 16.80 -15.33
CA GLU A 116 13.11 17.15 -16.74
C GLU A 116 12.07 16.29 -17.45
N LYS A 117 11.11 16.94 -18.14
CA LYS A 117 9.99 16.33 -18.87
C LYS A 117 8.97 15.55 -18.04
N ASN A 118 8.99 15.64 -16.70
CA ASN A 118 8.04 14.89 -15.85
C ASN A 118 7.49 15.71 -14.66
N PHE A 119 6.92 16.87 -14.97
CA PHE A 119 6.35 17.80 -14.00
C PHE A 119 5.28 17.15 -13.10
N GLU A 120 4.33 16.41 -13.71
CA GLU A 120 3.21 15.80 -12.98
C GLU A 120 3.72 14.76 -11.95
N LYS A 121 4.73 13.96 -12.33
CA LYS A 121 5.33 12.95 -11.44
C LYS A 121 6.09 13.61 -10.29
N SER A 122 6.79 14.72 -10.56
CA SER A 122 7.48 15.52 -9.53
C SER A 122 6.50 16.08 -8.53
N LEU A 123 5.42 16.71 -8.99
CA LEU A 123 4.36 17.26 -8.14
C LEU A 123 3.70 16.16 -7.30
N SER A 124 3.35 15.04 -7.94
CA SER A 124 2.74 13.89 -7.24
C SER A 124 3.65 13.35 -6.14
N SER A 125 4.97 13.24 -6.39
CA SER A 125 5.93 12.78 -5.40
C SER A 125 6.04 13.71 -4.19
N ILE A 126 6.06 15.02 -4.43
CA ILE A 126 6.07 16.03 -3.37
C ILE A 126 4.78 15.93 -2.51
N VAL A 127 3.61 15.89 -3.15
CA VAL A 127 2.32 15.79 -2.45
C VAL A 127 2.22 14.51 -1.63
N GLN A 128 2.65 13.36 -2.22
CA GLN A 128 2.68 12.08 -1.52
C GLN A 128 3.63 12.12 -0.31
N GLY A 129 4.82 12.70 -0.46
CA GLY A 129 5.78 12.87 0.62
C GLY A 129 5.16 13.59 1.83
N PHE A 130 4.48 14.70 1.60
CA PHE A 130 3.79 15.47 2.66
C PHE A 130 2.64 14.67 3.29
N LEU A 131 1.72 14.13 2.48
CA LEU A 131 0.50 13.49 2.98
C LEU A 131 0.79 12.19 3.73
N LEU A 132 1.71 11.37 3.21
CA LEU A 132 2.01 10.08 3.79
C LEU A 132 2.87 10.18 5.05
N SER A 133 3.76 11.20 5.13
CA SER A 133 4.59 11.43 6.31
C SER A 133 3.86 12.11 7.47
N ALA A 134 2.80 12.84 7.18
CA ALA A 134 1.95 13.48 8.19
C ALA A 134 0.96 12.51 8.86
N TYR A 135 0.88 11.26 8.38
CA TYR A 135 -0.02 10.25 8.96
C TYR A 135 0.37 9.89 10.39
N LYS A 136 -0.65 9.81 11.27
CA LYS A 136 -0.54 9.30 12.63
C LYS A 136 -1.78 8.50 12.98
N PHE A 137 -1.59 7.36 13.63
CA PHE A 137 -2.69 6.58 14.19
C PHE A 137 -2.85 6.93 15.67
N GLU A 138 -3.69 7.90 15.97
CA GLU A 138 -3.96 8.41 17.33
C GLU A 138 -5.43 8.23 17.72
N LYS A 139 -6.15 7.34 17.02
CA LYS A 139 -7.61 7.18 17.15
C LYS A 139 -8.04 6.85 18.59
N HIS A 140 -7.24 6.06 19.29
CA HIS A 140 -7.53 5.56 20.64
C HIS A 140 -6.81 6.33 21.76
N LEU A 141 -6.08 7.39 21.42
CA LEU A 141 -5.47 8.25 22.43
C LEU A 141 -6.49 9.25 22.99
N SER A 142 -6.43 9.51 24.31
CA SER A 142 -7.26 10.49 25.00
C SER A 142 -6.96 11.93 24.52
N SER A 143 -5.68 12.22 24.23
CA SER A 143 -5.25 13.48 23.61
C SER A 143 -4.62 13.21 22.25
N LYS A 144 -5.02 13.98 21.24
CA LYS A 144 -4.49 13.86 19.88
C LYS A 144 -3.56 15.02 19.58
N SER A 145 -2.50 14.75 18.83
CA SER A 145 -1.63 15.82 18.34
C SER A 145 -2.34 16.60 17.21
N GLU A 146 -2.38 17.93 17.35
CA GLU A 146 -2.86 18.79 16.27
C GLU A 146 -1.65 19.47 15.60
N PRO A 147 -1.26 19.06 14.39
CA PRO A 147 -0.18 19.70 13.67
C PRO A 147 -0.56 21.15 13.35
N LYS A 148 0.40 22.06 13.48
CA LYS A 148 0.22 23.49 13.17
C LYS A 148 0.04 23.71 11.66
N LEU A 149 0.71 22.91 10.80
CA LEU A 149 0.64 23.04 9.36
C LEU A 149 -0.75 22.69 8.83
N LYS A 150 -1.50 23.73 8.42
CA LYS A 150 -2.86 23.57 7.89
C LYS A 150 -2.92 23.75 6.38
N LYS A 151 -1.97 24.48 5.77
CA LYS A 151 -2.04 24.87 4.36
C LYS A 151 -0.72 24.64 3.62
N VAL A 152 -0.79 23.98 2.47
CA VAL A 152 0.32 23.77 1.53
C VAL A 152 -0.07 24.35 0.18
N ILE A 153 0.70 25.32 -0.29
CA ILE A 153 0.50 25.98 -1.57
C ILE A 153 1.54 25.44 -2.56
N LEU A 154 1.06 24.85 -3.64
CA LEU A 154 1.89 24.38 -4.75
C LEU A 154 1.92 25.51 -5.78
N GLU A 155 3.03 26.23 -5.81
CA GLU A 155 3.22 27.30 -6.78
C GLU A 155 3.75 26.71 -8.10
N VAL A 156 3.05 27.01 -9.19
CA VAL A 156 3.33 26.49 -10.53
C VAL A 156 3.21 27.59 -11.58
N ASN A 157 3.81 27.40 -12.75
CA ASN A 157 3.59 28.29 -13.88
C ASN A 157 2.15 28.21 -14.40
N THR A 158 1.65 29.27 -14.97
CA THR A 158 0.26 29.39 -15.43
C THR A 158 -0.13 28.27 -16.41
N GLN A 159 0.76 27.91 -17.34
CA GLN A 159 0.55 26.87 -18.32
C GLN A 159 0.43 25.46 -17.74
N GLU A 160 0.98 25.21 -16.55
CA GLU A 160 0.98 23.92 -15.88
C GLU A 160 -0.19 23.75 -14.90
N THR A 161 -0.99 24.80 -14.68
CA THR A 161 -2.08 24.82 -13.67
C THR A 161 -3.07 23.67 -13.83
N LYS A 162 -3.46 23.33 -15.08
CA LYS A 162 -4.41 22.24 -15.36
C LYS A 162 -3.82 20.88 -15.00
N ALA A 163 -2.58 20.62 -15.44
CA ALA A 163 -1.86 19.39 -15.14
C ALA A 163 -1.60 19.26 -13.62
N ALA A 164 -1.20 20.35 -12.97
CA ALA A 164 -0.98 20.40 -11.53
C ALA A 164 -2.23 20.07 -10.71
N LYS A 165 -3.40 20.63 -11.07
CA LYS A 165 -4.66 20.33 -10.40
C LYS A 165 -5.07 18.88 -10.55
N LYS A 166 -4.88 18.29 -11.74
CA LYS A 166 -5.14 16.88 -11.99
C LYS A 166 -4.23 15.97 -11.15
N ALA A 167 -2.91 16.18 -11.23
CA ALA A 167 -1.93 15.41 -10.47
C ALA A 167 -2.12 15.54 -8.95
N LEU A 168 -2.49 16.72 -8.46
CA LEU A 168 -2.85 16.93 -7.06
C LEU A 168 -4.08 16.09 -6.67
N GLN A 169 -5.16 16.14 -7.45
CA GLN A 169 -6.39 15.39 -7.15
C GLN A 169 -6.13 13.88 -7.12
N GLU A 170 -5.38 13.35 -8.07
CA GLU A 170 -4.99 11.94 -8.12
C GLU A 170 -4.15 11.56 -6.90
N SER A 171 -3.16 12.38 -6.55
CA SER A 171 -2.30 12.15 -5.37
C SER A 171 -3.08 12.17 -4.06
N LEU A 172 -4.07 13.07 -3.91
CA LEU A 172 -4.96 13.12 -2.73
C LEU A 172 -5.74 11.81 -2.59
N ILE A 173 -6.35 11.30 -3.66
CA ILE A 173 -7.12 10.05 -3.65
C ILE A 173 -6.23 8.86 -3.30
N ILE A 174 -5.05 8.76 -3.92
CA ILE A 174 -4.10 7.68 -3.68
C ILE A 174 -3.62 7.70 -2.21
N CYS A 175 -3.18 8.85 -1.72
CA CYS A 175 -2.68 8.98 -0.35
C CYS A 175 -3.77 8.74 0.70
N GLU A 176 -5.00 9.20 0.46
CA GLU A 176 -6.13 8.92 1.33
C GLU A 176 -6.41 7.41 1.40
N SER A 177 -6.31 6.70 0.25
CA SER A 177 -6.50 5.25 0.20
C SER A 177 -5.35 4.49 0.89
N VAL A 178 -4.09 4.94 0.76
CA VAL A 178 -2.96 4.40 1.51
C VAL A 178 -3.16 4.60 3.02
N ASN A 179 -3.56 5.79 3.45
CA ASN A 179 -3.79 6.07 4.87
C ASN A 179 -5.01 5.32 5.41
N PHE A 180 -6.04 5.11 4.60
CA PHE A 180 -7.17 4.25 4.94
C PHE A 180 -6.73 2.78 5.15
N CYS A 181 -5.83 2.25 4.32
CA CYS A 181 -5.20 0.95 4.53
C CYS A 181 -4.47 0.91 5.89
N ARG A 182 -3.67 1.93 6.18
CA ARG A 182 -2.94 2.05 7.46
C ARG A 182 -3.89 2.07 8.66
N ASP A 183 -5.01 2.80 8.56
CA ASP A 183 -6.01 2.88 9.62
C ASP A 183 -6.63 1.52 9.91
N LEU A 184 -6.98 0.75 8.88
CA LEU A 184 -7.54 -0.60 9.03
C LEU A 184 -6.57 -1.55 9.73
N VAL A 185 -5.32 -1.58 9.27
CA VAL A 185 -4.29 -2.52 9.79
C VAL A 185 -3.87 -2.17 11.22
N ASN A 186 -3.91 -0.88 11.58
CA ASN A 186 -3.53 -0.43 12.92
C ASN A 186 -4.64 -0.64 13.97
N GLU A 187 -5.89 -0.86 13.55
CA GLU A 187 -7.00 -1.10 14.50
C GLU A 187 -6.76 -2.34 15.36
N PRO A 188 -7.05 -2.29 16.66
CA PRO A 188 -6.93 -3.45 17.52
C PRO A 188 -8.05 -4.48 17.25
N PRO A 189 -7.79 -5.79 17.45
CA PRO A 189 -8.69 -6.88 17.06
C PRO A 189 -10.00 -6.91 17.86
N ASN A 190 -10.05 -6.37 19.07
CA ASN A 190 -11.29 -6.21 19.82
C ASN A 190 -12.24 -5.16 19.22
N ILE A 191 -11.75 -4.29 18.34
CA ILE A 191 -12.53 -3.28 17.62
C ILE A 191 -12.77 -3.70 16.18
N LEU A 192 -11.72 -4.18 15.49
CA LEU A 192 -11.79 -4.62 14.11
C LEU A 192 -11.73 -6.14 14.01
N ASN A 193 -12.85 -6.81 14.31
CA ASN A 193 -13.08 -8.23 14.05
C ASN A 193 -13.73 -8.44 12.67
N SER A 194 -13.98 -9.69 12.28
CA SER A 194 -14.54 -10.03 10.97
C SER A 194 -15.87 -9.32 10.65
N GLU A 195 -16.74 -9.15 11.66
CA GLU A 195 -18.05 -8.54 11.49
C GLU A 195 -17.98 -7.01 11.38
N THR A 196 -17.20 -6.38 12.27
CA THR A 196 -17.04 -4.93 12.27
C THR A 196 -16.26 -4.44 11.07
N TYR A 197 -15.25 -5.22 10.63
CA TYR A 197 -14.50 -4.92 9.42
C TYR A 197 -15.40 -4.99 8.17
N ALA A 198 -16.18 -6.05 8.01
CA ALA A 198 -17.10 -6.16 6.88
C ALA A 198 -18.11 -5.00 6.85
N LYS A 199 -18.70 -4.62 8.01
CA LYS A 199 -19.60 -3.45 8.14
C LYS A 199 -18.91 -2.13 7.77
N LEU A 200 -17.63 -1.95 8.16
CA LEU A 200 -16.86 -0.76 7.84
C LEU A 200 -16.63 -0.65 6.33
N VAL A 201 -16.20 -1.73 5.67
CA VAL A 201 -16.01 -1.79 4.21
C VAL A 201 -17.35 -1.54 3.48
N GLU A 202 -18.43 -2.16 3.92
CA GLU A 202 -19.77 -1.92 3.35
C GLU A 202 -20.19 -0.46 3.45
N LYS A 203 -19.97 0.17 4.61
CA LYS A 203 -20.27 1.59 4.84
C LYS A 203 -19.43 2.51 3.96
N ASP A 204 -18.13 2.25 3.84
CA ASP A 204 -17.24 3.07 3.01
C ASP A 204 -17.54 2.90 1.53
N SER A 205 -17.83 1.67 1.08
CA SER A 205 -18.15 1.38 -0.33
C SER A 205 -19.41 2.11 -0.85
N LYS A 206 -20.35 2.50 0.04
CA LYS A 206 -21.52 3.31 -0.32
C LYS A 206 -21.15 4.72 -0.80
N LYS A 207 -19.95 5.19 -0.48
CA LYS A 207 -19.42 6.49 -0.95
C LYS A 207 -18.78 6.40 -2.34
N LEU A 208 -18.57 5.18 -2.84
CA LEU A 208 -17.90 4.91 -4.11
C LEU A 208 -18.94 4.80 -5.23
N ASN A 209 -18.72 5.54 -6.31
CA ASN A 209 -19.61 5.48 -7.48
C ASN A 209 -19.46 4.16 -8.23
N ARG A 210 -20.58 3.61 -8.72
CA ARG A 210 -20.60 2.39 -9.55
C ARG A 210 -20.04 1.15 -8.85
N VAL A 211 -20.06 1.12 -7.54
CA VAL A 211 -19.67 -0.02 -6.71
C VAL A 211 -20.91 -0.72 -6.19
N LYS A 212 -20.95 -2.05 -6.33
CA LYS A 212 -21.90 -2.93 -5.70
C LYS A 212 -21.18 -3.74 -4.64
N VAL A 213 -21.83 -3.98 -3.51
CA VAL A 213 -21.30 -4.79 -2.41
C VAL A 213 -22.29 -5.89 -2.01
N LYS A 214 -21.76 -7.08 -1.75
CA LYS A 214 -22.47 -8.22 -1.17
C LYS A 214 -21.59 -8.80 -0.06
N VAL A 215 -22.16 -9.02 1.11
CA VAL A 215 -21.47 -9.66 2.24
C VAL A 215 -22.06 -11.05 2.46
N LEU A 216 -21.23 -12.08 2.36
CA LEU A 216 -21.60 -13.47 2.63
C LEU A 216 -21.20 -13.80 4.07
N GLY A 217 -22.16 -14.22 4.89
CA GLY A 217 -21.95 -14.73 6.25
C GLY A 217 -21.80 -16.26 6.26
N LYS A 218 -21.67 -16.82 7.46
CA LYS A 218 -21.38 -18.24 7.69
C LYS A 218 -22.28 -19.20 6.91
N GLN A 219 -23.59 -18.93 6.85
CA GLN A 219 -24.54 -19.78 6.14
C GLN A 219 -24.33 -19.77 4.62
N GLN A 220 -24.02 -18.59 4.05
CA GLN A 220 -23.72 -18.48 2.63
C GLN A 220 -22.38 -19.15 2.30
N LEU A 221 -21.35 -19.03 3.16
CA LEU A 221 -20.07 -19.72 2.98
C LEU A 221 -20.23 -21.25 3.01
N LYS A 222 -21.14 -21.77 3.85
CA LYS A 222 -21.51 -23.20 3.83
C LYS A 222 -22.14 -23.61 2.50
N LYS A 223 -23.09 -22.80 1.97
CA LYS A 223 -23.71 -23.03 0.65
C LYS A 223 -22.70 -23.00 -0.49
N GLU A 224 -21.70 -22.10 -0.40
CA GLU A 224 -20.56 -22.02 -1.32
C GLU A 224 -19.53 -23.13 -1.10
N LYS A 225 -19.71 -24.04 -0.14
CA LYS A 225 -18.83 -25.16 0.20
C LYS A 225 -17.40 -24.73 0.58
N MET A 226 -17.23 -23.56 1.20
CA MET A 226 -15.94 -23.01 1.63
C MET A 226 -15.42 -23.68 2.90
N GLY A 227 -15.09 -24.99 2.83
CA GLY A 227 -14.75 -25.78 3.99
C GLY A 227 -13.43 -25.40 4.63
N MET A 228 -12.42 -25.01 3.84
CA MET A 228 -11.15 -24.51 4.36
C MET A 228 -11.30 -23.17 5.10
N PHE A 229 -12.06 -22.25 4.55
CA PHE A 229 -12.33 -20.96 5.21
C PHE A 229 -13.09 -21.17 6.54
N LEU A 230 -14.11 -22.04 6.54
CA LEU A 230 -14.91 -22.36 7.73
C LEU A 230 -14.10 -23.10 8.79
N SER A 231 -13.11 -23.91 8.41
CA SER A 231 -12.22 -24.60 9.34
C SER A 231 -11.32 -23.63 10.11
N VAL A 232 -10.81 -22.58 9.46
CA VAL A 232 -10.03 -21.53 10.12
C VAL A 232 -10.91 -20.77 11.14
N ASN A 233 -12.17 -20.48 10.78
CA ASN A 233 -13.10 -19.78 11.67
C ASN A 233 -13.62 -20.66 12.83
N ALA A 234 -13.39 -21.95 12.83
CA ALA A 234 -14.04 -22.88 13.77
C ALA A 234 -13.84 -22.50 15.24
N GLY A 235 -12.68 -21.95 15.60
CA GLY A 235 -12.35 -21.47 16.94
C GLY A 235 -12.77 -20.02 17.25
N SER A 236 -13.30 -19.27 16.28
CA SER A 236 -13.63 -17.87 16.46
C SER A 236 -14.94 -17.63 17.20
N ALA A 237 -14.97 -16.57 18.02
CA ALA A 237 -16.19 -16.04 18.59
C ALA A 237 -17.01 -15.20 17.58
N TYR A 238 -16.41 -14.78 16.46
CA TYR A 238 -17.04 -13.95 15.44
C TYR A 238 -17.31 -14.77 14.17
N GLU A 239 -18.43 -14.51 13.51
CA GLU A 239 -18.73 -15.20 12.25
C GLU A 239 -17.81 -14.76 11.11
N PRO A 240 -17.39 -15.66 10.20
CA PRO A 240 -16.60 -15.33 9.04
C PRO A 240 -17.41 -14.48 8.05
N ARG A 241 -16.73 -13.64 7.29
CA ARG A 241 -17.32 -12.79 6.24
C ARG A 241 -16.52 -12.86 4.96
N LEU A 242 -17.19 -13.12 3.85
CA LEU A 242 -16.64 -12.85 2.52
C LEU A 242 -17.31 -11.56 1.99
N VAL A 243 -16.53 -10.50 1.87
CA VAL A 243 -17.01 -9.25 1.27
C VAL A 243 -16.69 -9.27 -0.21
N HIS A 244 -17.71 -9.19 -1.04
CA HIS A 244 -17.63 -9.18 -2.50
C HIS A 244 -18.07 -7.80 -3.00
N LEU A 245 -17.12 -7.02 -3.50
CA LEU A 245 -17.35 -5.72 -4.12
C LEU A 245 -17.10 -5.82 -5.62
N THR A 246 -17.89 -5.09 -6.41
CA THR A 246 -17.68 -4.99 -7.86
C THR A 246 -17.82 -3.54 -8.29
N TYR A 247 -16.76 -2.99 -8.85
CA TYR A 247 -16.75 -1.73 -9.56
C TYR A 247 -16.92 -1.99 -11.07
N SER A 248 -17.76 -1.19 -11.72
CA SER A 248 -17.93 -1.22 -13.17
C SER A 248 -17.56 0.14 -13.76
N PRO A 249 -16.74 0.22 -14.83
CA PRO A 249 -16.39 1.49 -15.47
C PRO A 249 -17.62 2.13 -16.10
N LYS A 250 -17.50 3.42 -16.46
CA LYS A 250 -18.61 4.18 -17.09
C LYS A 250 -19.08 3.56 -18.40
N LYS A 251 -18.13 3.05 -19.20
CA LYS A 251 -18.41 2.34 -20.46
C LYS A 251 -17.91 0.90 -20.32
N VAL A 252 -18.82 -0.07 -20.40
CA VAL A 252 -18.48 -1.49 -20.43
C VAL A 252 -18.62 -1.96 -21.87
N THR A 253 -17.57 -2.58 -22.40
CA THR A 253 -17.52 -3.15 -23.74
C THR A 253 -17.01 -4.59 -23.67
N LYS A 254 -17.05 -5.33 -24.77
CA LYS A 254 -16.44 -6.67 -24.88
C LYS A 254 -14.92 -6.66 -24.63
N LYS A 255 -14.26 -5.50 -24.74
CA LYS A 255 -12.83 -5.31 -24.48
C LYS A 255 -12.53 -4.90 -23.04
N THR A 256 -13.56 -4.58 -22.24
CA THR A 256 -13.36 -4.19 -20.83
C THR A 256 -12.78 -5.36 -20.06
N LYS A 257 -11.57 -5.21 -19.57
CA LYS A 257 -10.89 -6.22 -18.77
C LYS A 257 -11.53 -6.34 -17.39
N HIS A 258 -11.64 -7.57 -16.89
CA HIS A 258 -12.12 -7.88 -15.57
C HIS A 258 -10.97 -8.39 -14.69
N VAL A 259 -10.57 -7.61 -13.70
CA VAL A 259 -9.57 -7.98 -12.71
C VAL A 259 -10.26 -8.31 -11.40
N VAL A 260 -9.87 -9.45 -10.79
CA VAL A 260 -10.31 -9.81 -9.45
C VAL A 260 -9.14 -9.67 -8.48
N LEU A 261 -9.32 -8.85 -7.45
CA LEU A 261 -8.41 -8.72 -6.32
C LEU A 261 -8.92 -9.58 -5.17
N VAL A 262 -8.05 -10.39 -4.56
CA VAL A 262 -8.35 -11.22 -3.41
C VAL A 262 -7.45 -10.83 -2.24
N GLY A 263 -8.00 -10.65 -1.04
CA GLY A 263 -7.23 -10.25 0.12
C GLY A 263 -7.40 -11.16 1.33
N LYS A 264 -6.27 -11.58 1.94
CA LYS A 264 -6.24 -12.23 3.24
C LYS A 264 -6.70 -11.24 4.31
N GLY A 265 -7.70 -11.63 5.09
CA GLY A 265 -8.32 -10.78 6.11
C GLY A 265 -8.36 -11.43 7.49
N LEU A 266 -7.24 -11.96 7.98
CA LEU A 266 -7.13 -12.52 9.33
C LEU A 266 -7.03 -11.37 10.34
N THR A 267 -8.14 -11.00 10.98
CA THR A 267 -8.20 -9.87 11.92
C THR A 267 -7.35 -10.08 13.17
N PHE A 268 -7.05 -11.32 13.50
CA PHE A 268 -6.01 -11.73 14.43
C PHE A 268 -5.62 -13.19 14.18
N ASP A 269 -4.33 -13.50 14.30
CA ASP A 269 -3.83 -14.86 14.14
C ASP A 269 -3.07 -15.32 15.37
N THR A 270 -3.67 -16.29 16.09
CA THR A 270 -3.03 -16.96 17.23
C THR A 270 -2.15 -18.14 16.83
N GLY A 271 -2.25 -18.59 15.55
CA GLY A 271 -1.72 -19.87 15.08
C GLY A 271 -2.67 -21.05 15.26
N GLY A 272 -3.80 -20.86 15.93
CA GLY A 272 -4.70 -21.97 16.28
C GLY A 272 -4.04 -22.93 17.28
N TYR A 273 -4.29 -24.25 17.16
CA TYR A 273 -3.61 -25.24 18.00
C TYR A 273 -2.11 -25.33 17.76
N SER A 274 -1.60 -24.93 16.60
CA SER A 274 -0.16 -24.67 16.37
C SER A 274 0.21 -23.27 16.90
N LEU A 275 0.00 -23.06 18.19
CA LEU A 275 0.00 -21.77 18.88
C LEU A 275 1.32 -21.01 18.71
N LYS A 276 1.24 -19.77 18.28
CA LYS A 276 2.42 -18.90 18.17
C LYS A 276 3.03 -18.63 19.57
N PRO A 277 4.37 -18.63 19.68
CA PRO A 277 5.03 -18.07 20.85
C PRO A 277 4.62 -16.63 21.11
N SER A 278 4.54 -16.22 22.38
CA SER A 278 4.05 -14.88 22.78
C SER A 278 4.69 -13.73 21.99
N GLY A 279 6.02 -13.76 21.79
CA GLY A 279 6.73 -12.73 21.03
C GLY A 279 6.36 -12.67 19.55
N SER A 280 5.97 -13.80 18.95
CA SER A 280 5.52 -13.87 17.54
C SER A 280 4.02 -13.59 17.38
N MET A 281 3.24 -13.70 18.46
CA MET A 281 1.80 -13.41 18.46
C MET A 281 1.53 -11.90 18.57
N MET A 282 2.43 -11.15 19.19
CA MET A 282 2.31 -9.70 19.26
C MET A 282 2.28 -9.09 17.85
N ASN A 283 1.42 -8.10 17.65
CA ASN A 283 1.17 -7.42 16.37
C ASN A 283 0.44 -8.27 15.29
N MET A 284 -0.01 -9.49 15.59
CA MET A 284 -0.76 -10.33 14.63
C MET A 284 -2.13 -9.74 14.23
N LYS A 285 -2.51 -8.57 14.73
CA LYS A 285 -3.60 -7.74 14.18
C LYS A 285 -3.32 -7.29 12.74
N PHE A 286 -2.03 -7.26 12.31
CA PHE A 286 -1.65 -6.86 10.96
C PHE A 286 -1.90 -7.95 9.91
N ASP A 287 -2.29 -9.15 10.31
CA ASP A 287 -2.45 -10.31 9.45
C ASP A 287 -3.66 -10.20 8.48
N MET A 288 -4.39 -9.09 8.55
CA MET A 288 -5.43 -8.69 7.63
C MET A 288 -4.95 -7.61 6.62
N ALA A 289 -3.66 -7.29 6.59
CA ALA A 289 -3.11 -6.25 5.71
C ALA A 289 -3.34 -6.56 4.23
N GLY A 290 -3.36 -7.83 3.82
CA GLY A 290 -3.68 -8.24 2.45
C GLY A 290 -5.05 -7.72 2.00
N SER A 291 -6.09 -7.95 2.81
CA SER A 291 -7.45 -7.47 2.51
C SER A 291 -7.55 -5.95 2.52
N SER A 292 -6.85 -5.28 3.45
CA SER A 292 -6.81 -3.81 3.51
C SER A 292 -6.11 -3.20 2.30
N THR A 293 -5.02 -3.82 1.84
CA THR A 293 -4.26 -3.39 0.66
C THR A 293 -5.10 -3.50 -0.61
N VAL A 294 -5.72 -4.65 -0.88
CA VAL A 294 -6.53 -4.83 -2.10
C VAL A 294 -7.79 -3.97 -2.07
N TYR A 295 -8.44 -3.80 -0.91
CA TYR A 295 -9.60 -2.91 -0.80
C TYR A 295 -9.22 -1.45 -1.02
N SER A 296 -8.09 -1.01 -0.47
CA SER A 296 -7.63 0.39 -0.64
C SER A 296 -7.21 0.70 -2.08
N ALA A 297 -6.60 -0.27 -2.79
CA ALA A 297 -6.33 -0.14 -4.22
C ALA A 297 -7.62 -0.14 -5.05
N PHE A 298 -8.58 -1.01 -4.74
CA PHE A 298 -9.93 -1.00 -5.34
C PHE A 298 -10.63 0.35 -5.13
N ARG A 299 -10.56 0.89 -3.91
CA ARG A 299 -11.12 2.21 -3.55
C ARG A 299 -10.50 3.32 -4.41
N ALA A 300 -9.17 3.37 -4.47
CA ALA A 300 -8.44 4.36 -5.27
C ALA A 300 -8.80 4.25 -6.77
N ALA A 301 -8.78 3.04 -7.34
CA ALA A 301 -9.09 2.81 -8.74
C ALA A 301 -10.54 3.21 -9.09
N SER A 302 -11.51 2.94 -8.20
CA SER A 302 -12.91 3.32 -8.39
C SER A 302 -13.11 4.86 -8.36
N LEU A 303 -12.43 5.56 -7.44
CA LEU A 303 -12.48 7.02 -7.32
C LEU A 303 -11.77 7.71 -8.50
N LEU A 304 -10.72 7.09 -9.03
CA LEU A 304 -9.96 7.56 -10.20
C LEU A 304 -10.59 7.13 -11.53
N ASN A 305 -11.74 6.44 -11.48
CA ASN A 305 -12.50 6.00 -12.65
C ASN A 305 -11.70 5.08 -13.58
N SER A 306 -11.11 4.01 -13.04
CA SER A 306 -10.46 2.96 -13.84
C SER A 306 -11.37 2.50 -14.99
N ASP A 307 -10.79 2.23 -16.15
CA ASP A 307 -11.50 1.67 -17.31
C ASP A 307 -11.72 0.16 -17.21
N MET A 308 -11.15 -0.49 -16.19
CA MET A 308 -11.35 -1.91 -15.91
C MET A 308 -12.61 -2.15 -15.07
N LYS A 309 -13.24 -3.31 -15.24
CA LYS A 309 -14.13 -3.89 -14.25
C LYS A 309 -13.26 -4.50 -13.15
N VAL A 310 -13.46 -4.11 -11.91
CA VAL A 310 -12.69 -4.62 -10.78
C VAL A 310 -13.61 -5.28 -9.78
N THR A 311 -13.33 -6.54 -9.43
CA THR A 311 -13.96 -7.23 -8.30
C THR A 311 -12.95 -7.31 -7.17
N CYS A 312 -13.36 -7.01 -5.94
CA CYS A 312 -12.53 -7.14 -4.74
C CYS A 312 -13.20 -8.11 -3.77
N LEU A 313 -12.48 -9.17 -3.40
CA LEU A 313 -12.93 -10.24 -2.52
C LEU A 313 -12.09 -10.25 -1.25
N LEU A 314 -12.73 -10.05 -0.09
CA LEU A 314 -12.05 -10.03 1.20
C LEU A 314 -12.51 -11.23 2.02
N GLY A 315 -11.64 -12.21 2.23
CA GLY A 315 -11.88 -13.34 3.11
C GLY A 315 -11.54 -12.96 4.56
N ILE A 316 -12.54 -12.65 5.38
CA ILE A 316 -12.34 -12.05 6.69
C ILE A 316 -12.73 -13.02 7.80
N THR A 317 -11.80 -13.36 8.68
CA THR A 317 -11.97 -14.15 9.90
C THR A 317 -10.84 -13.84 10.87
N ASP A 318 -10.80 -14.52 11.98
CA ASP A 318 -9.64 -14.67 12.87
C ASP A 318 -9.30 -16.15 13.01
N ASN A 319 -8.09 -16.45 13.44
CA ASN A 319 -7.62 -17.79 13.79
C ASN A 319 -7.46 -17.84 15.32
N ALA A 320 -8.46 -18.38 15.99
CA ALA A 320 -8.55 -18.38 17.45
C ALA A 320 -8.58 -19.82 18.00
N VAL A 321 -8.20 -19.96 19.27
CA VAL A 321 -8.19 -21.25 19.98
C VAL A 321 -9.40 -21.35 20.89
N ASN A 322 -10.18 -22.43 20.71
CA ASN A 322 -11.20 -22.90 21.65
C ASN A 322 -11.48 -24.38 21.42
N GLU A 323 -12.46 -24.94 22.13
CA GLU A 323 -12.82 -26.37 22.05
C GLU A 323 -13.32 -26.83 20.65
N LYS A 324 -13.67 -25.88 19.78
CA LYS A 324 -14.17 -26.15 18.41
C LYS A 324 -13.12 -25.89 17.32
N ALA A 325 -11.95 -25.35 17.70
CA ALA A 325 -10.91 -25.01 16.73
C ALA A 325 -10.42 -26.26 15.98
N THR A 326 -10.09 -26.10 14.72
CA THR A 326 -9.53 -27.17 13.87
C THR A 326 -8.21 -27.67 14.46
N MET A 327 -8.09 -28.98 14.62
CA MET A 327 -6.88 -29.62 15.12
C MET A 327 -5.93 -29.96 13.97
N PRO A 328 -4.60 -30.02 14.20
CA PRO A 328 -3.68 -30.71 13.31
C PRO A 328 -4.18 -32.13 13.00
N ASP A 329 -3.77 -32.69 11.88
CA ASP A 329 -4.19 -33.97 11.30
C ASP A 329 -5.66 -34.01 10.82
N SER A 330 -6.41 -32.91 10.92
CA SER A 330 -7.73 -32.82 10.32
C SER A 330 -7.67 -32.78 8.80
N ILE A 331 -8.68 -33.37 8.14
CA ILE A 331 -8.86 -33.23 6.69
C ILE A 331 -10.10 -32.37 6.44
N VAL A 332 -9.94 -31.33 5.60
CA VAL A 332 -11.03 -30.46 5.20
C VAL A 332 -11.24 -30.49 3.69
N THR A 333 -12.46 -30.23 3.24
CA THR A 333 -12.78 -30.17 1.81
C THR A 333 -12.84 -28.70 1.37
N ALA A 334 -12.02 -28.33 0.42
CA ALA A 334 -12.02 -27.02 -0.23
C ALA A 334 -13.24 -26.80 -1.11
N ARG A 335 -13.57 -25.56 -1.44
CA ARG A 335 -14.68 -25.18 -2.31
C ARG A 335 -14.66 -25.87 -3.67
N ASN A 336 -13.49 -26.09 -4.26
CA ASN A 336 -13.35 -26.80 -5.55
C ASN A 336 -13.39 -28.33 -5.43
N GLY A 337 -13.68 -28.87 -4.24
CA GLY A 337 -13.81 -30.30 -3.97
C GLY A 337 -12.53 -31.02 -3.58
N LYS A 338 -11.34 -30.37 -3.69
CA LYS A 338 -10.08 -30.99 -3.23
C LYS A 338 -10.07 -31.12 -1.70
N THR A 339 -9.48 -32.22 -1.22
CA THR A 339 -9.27 -32.46 0.21
C THR A 339 -7.89 -31.96 0.62
N VAL A 340 -7.81 -31.38 1.83
CA VAL A 340 -6.60 -30.78 2.38
C VAL A 340 -6.36 -31.27 3.79
N GLU A 341 -5.20 -31.89 4.01
CA GLU A 341 -4.69 -32.30 5.31
C GLU A 341 -4.08 -31.08 6.01
N ILE A 342 -4.52 -30.81 7.23
CA ILE A 342 -4.08 -29.67 8.06
C ILE A 342 -2.92 -30.16 8.96
N LEU A 343 -1.68 -29.98 8.53
CA LEU A 343 -0.51 -30.32 9.36
C LEU A 343 -0.14 -29.20 10.33
N ASN A 344 -0.50 -27.97 10.01
CA ASN A 344 -0.20 -26.79 10.82
C ASN A 344 -1.34 -25.77 10.74
N THR A 345 -1.96 -25.51 11.86
CA THR A 345 -3.07 -24.53 11.94
C THR A 345 -2.60 -23.08 11.86
N ASP A 346 -1.27 -22.80 11.96
CA ASP A 346 -0.62 -21.50 11.71
C ASP A 346 -0.33 -21.26 10.21
N ALA A 347 -0.74 -22.17 9.35
CA ALA A 347 -0.79 -22.02 7.90
C ALA A 347 -2.24 -21.84 7.41
N GLU A 348 -3.01 -21.01 8.11
CA GLU A 348 -4.44 -20.75 7.97
C GLU A 348 -4.77 -19.80 6.81
N GLY A 349 -3.92 -18.78 6.58
CA GLY A 349 -4.17 -17.75 5.57
C GLY A 349 -4.33 -18.34 4.18
N ARG A 350 -3.53 -19.35 3.82
CA ARG A 350 -3.65 -20.07 2.54
C ARG A 350 -4.92 -20.88 2.44
N LEU A 351 -5.50 -21.32 3.56
CA LEU A 351 -6.77 -22.05 3.57
C LEU A 351 -7.94 -21.09 3.25
N VAL A 352 -7.97 -19.93 3.89
CA VAL A 352 -8.95 -18.87 3.58
C VAL A 352 -8.81 -18.42 2.13
N LEU A 353 -7.59 -18.10 1.69
CA LEU A 353 -7.32 -17.67 0.32
C LEU A 353 -7.71 -18.73 -0.71
N GLY A 354 -7.43 -20.01 -0.48
CA GLY A 354 -7.74 -21.10 -1.42
C GLY A 354 -9.24 -21.14 -1.76
N ASP A 355 -10.11 -21.08 -0.77
CA ASP A 355 -11.56 -21.05 -1.03
C ASP A 355 -12.01 -19.77 -1.74
N VAL A 356 -11.44 -18.61 -1.38
CA VAL A 356 -11.77 -17.34 -2.04
C VAL A 356 -11.23 -17.28 -3.47
N LEU A 357 -10.04 -17.86 -3.76
CA LEU A 357 -9.49 -17.98 -5.11
C LEU A 357 -10.33 -18.91 -5.99
N SER A 358 -10.83 -20.03 -5.43
CA SER A 358 -11.79 -20.88 -6.11
C SER A 358 -13.08 -20.13 -6.47
N TYR A 359 -13.59 -19.32 -5.56
CA TYR A 359 -14.75 -18.45 -5.81
C TYR A 359 -14.44 -17.37 -6.87
N ALA A 360 -13.24 -16.79 -6.83
CA ALA A 360 -12.78 -15.81 -7.80
C ALA A 360 -12.69 -16.39 -9.22
N SER A 361 -12.23 -17.64 -9.36
CA SER A 361 -12.12 -18.34 -10.64
C SER A 361 -13.47 -18.55 -11.33
N ASP A 362 -14.54 -18.81 -10.56
CA ASP A 362 -15.88 -18.98 -11.10
C ASP A 362 -16.47 -17.67 -11.68
N LEU A 363 -15.91 -16.52 -11.33
CA LEU A 363 -16.27 -15.23 -11.92
C LEU A 363 -15.69 -15.05 -13.33
N LYS A 364 -14.83 -15.97 -13.78
CA LYS A 364 -14.15 -16.00 -15.08
C LYS A 364 -13.52 -14.65 -15.44
N PRO A 365 -12.65 -14.09 -14.62
CA PRO A 365 -11.98 -12.83 -14.90
C PRO A 365 -10.86 -13.02 -15.93
N ASP A 366 -10.36 -11.91 -16.48
CA ASP A 366 -9.13 -11.89 -17.28
C ASP A 366 -7.88 -12.08 -16.42
N THR A 367 -7.94 -11.72 -15.12
CA THR A 367 -6.78 -11.78 -14.20
C THR A 367 -7.26 -11.87 -12.76
N ILE A 368 -6.53 -12.65 -11.95
CA ILE A 368 -6.67 -12.69 -10.48
C ILE A 368 -5.35 -12.25 -9.86
N ILE A 369 -5.42 -11.35 -8.88
CA ILE A 369 -4.27 -10.96 -8.06
C ILE A 369 -4.67 -11.10 -6.60
N ASP A 370 -3.92 -11.87 -5.81
CA ASP A 370 -4.14 -11.89 -4.38
C ASP A 370 -2.99 -11.26 -3.60
N ALA A 371 -3.30 -10.69 -2.43
CA ALA A 371 -2.31 -10.16 -1.51
C ALA A 371 -2.54 -10.67 -0.10
N ALA A 372 -1.45 -11.08 0.55
CA ALA A 372 -1.51 -11.63 1.89
C ALA A 372 -0.20 -11.41 2.66
N THR A 373 -0.29 -11.20 3.95
CA THR A 373 0.77 -11.42 4.93
C THR A 373 0.89 -12.92 5.16
N LEU A 374 1.49 -13.63 4.18
CA LEU A 374 1.31 -15.06 4.12
C LEU A 374 2.41 -15.86 4.81
N THR A 375 3.68 -15.45 4.63
CA THR A 375 4.78 -16.29 5.10
C THR A 375 5.90 -15.50 5.79
N GLY A 376 6.33 -15.97 6.97
CA GLY A 376 7.58 -15.51 7.57
C GLY A 376 8.80 -15.84 6.69
N ALA A 377 8.70 -16.82 5.81
CA ALA A 377 9.75 -17.18 4.86
C ALA A 377 10.01 -16.04 3.84
N CYS A 378 8.98 -15.29 3.45
CA CYS A 378 9.12 -14.10 2.59
C CYS A 378 9.96 -13.03 3.29
N LEU A 379 9.67 -12.76 4.56
CA LEU A 379 10.43 -11.84 5.38
C LEU A 379 11.91 -12.26 5.52
N VAL A 380 12.18 -13.54 5.70
CA VAL A 380 13.54 -14.07 5.80
C VAL A 380 14.31 -13.92 4.47
N SER A 381 13.63 -14.09 3.33
CA SER A 381 14.30 -14.07 2.02
C SER A 381 14.42 -12.68 1.40
N LEU A 382 13.45 -11.79 1.63
CA LEU A 382 13.34 -10.50 0.96
C LEU A 382 13.37 -9.27 1.91
N GLY A 383 13.48 -9.51 3.22
CA GLY A 383 13.47 -8.45 4.23
C GLY A 383 12.10 -7.79 4.39
N ASN A 384 12.12 -6.62 5.03
CA ASN A 384 10.94 -5.77 5.20
C ASN A 384 10.70 -4.84 4.01
N GLU A 385 11.59 -4.83 3.04
CA GLU A 385 11.66 -3.83 1.98
C GLU A 385 11.00 -4.28 0.69
N ILE A 386 10.98 -5.59 0.41
CA ILE A 386 10.63 -6.15 -0.90
C ILE A 386 9.41 -7.05 -0.80
N CYS A 387 8.37 -6.77 -1.60
CA CYS A 387 7.21 -7.64 -1.76
C CYS A 387 7.56 -8.88 -2.57
N GLY A 388 7.18 -10.07 -2.09
CA GLY A 388 7.29 -11.31 -2.86
C GLY A 388 6.20 -11.42 -3.92
N LEU A 389 6.57 -11.72 -5.16
CA LEU A 389 5.65 -11.97 -6.28
C LEU A 389 5.81 -13.40 -6.75
N MET A 390 4.74 -14.17 -6.84
CA MET A 390 4.68 -15.46 -7.50
C MET A 390 3.52 -15.46 -8.51
N ALA A 391 3.71 -16.01 -9.70
CA ALA A 391 2.68 -15.98 -10.74
C ALA A 391 2.74 -17.23 -11.63
N ASN A 392 1.58 -17.55 -12.24
CA ASN A 392 1.48 -18.57 -13.29
C ASN A 392 1.59 -17.98 -14.72
N SER A 393 1.81 -16.66 -14.82
CA SER A 393 1.91 -15.91 -16.08
C SER A 393 3.05 -14.89 -16.00
N ASP A 394 4.06 -15.05 -16.87
CA ASP A 394 5.21 -14.13 -16.94
C ASP A 394 4.79 -12.72 -17.37
N GLN A 395 3.79 -12.60 -18.24
CA GLN A 395 3.28 -11.31 -18.66
C GLN A 395 2.62 -10.55 -17.50
N LEU A 396 1.84 -11.25 -16.67
CA LEU A 396 1.22 -10.64 -15.47
C LEU A 396 2.30 -10.24 -14.46
N ALA A 397 3.30 -11.09 -14.25
CA ALA A 397 4.43 -10.78 -13.37
C ALA A 397 5.17 -9.52 -13.84
N SER A 398 5.52 -9.44 -15.14
CA SER A 398 6.17 -8.26 -15.73
C SER A 398 5.32 -6.99 -15.54
N ASN A 399 4.01 -7.05 -15.81
CA ASN A 399 3.11 -5.91 -15.65
C ASN A 399 3.05 -5.40 -14.19
N LEU A 400 3.10 -6.32 -13.21
CA LEU A 400 3.12 -5.96 -11.79
C LEU A 400 4.47 -5.37 -11.38
N LEU A 401 5.59 -5.95 -11.82
CA LEU A 401 6.94 -5.42 -11.59
C LEU A 401 7.12 -4.01 -12.18
N ASP A 402 6.63 -3.78 -13.40
CA ASP A 402 6.63 -2.46 -14.02
C ASP A 402 5.80 -1.47 -13.22
N SER A 403 4.60 -1.89 -12.76
CA SER A 403 3.74 -1.02 -11.95
C SER A 403 4.38 -0.67 -10.61
N ALA A 404 5.07 -1.62 -9.98
CA ALA A 404 5.81 -1.40 -8.74
C ALA A 404 6.97 -0.41 -8.95
N LYS A 405 7.73 -0.57 -10.04
CA LYS A 405 8.82 0.33 -10.43
C LYS A 405 8.33 1.75 -10.72
N GLU A 406 7.17 1.90 -11.37
CA GLU A 406 6.60 3.22 -11.69
C GLU A 406 6.21 4.05 -10.45
N VAL A 407 5.93 3.38 -9.34
CA VAL A 407 5.56 4.03 -8.07
C VAL A 407 6.62 3.91 -6.98
N ASP A 408 7.80 3.40 -7.33
CA ASP A 408 8.95 3.21 -6.42
C ASP A 408 8.59 2.31 -5.19
N GLU A 409 7.87 1.20 -5.43
CA GLU A 409 7.66 0.13 -4.44
C GLU A 409 8.43 -1.11 -4.88
N TYR A 410 9.27 -1.68 -4.00
CA TYR A 410 10.10 -2.82 -4.38
C TYR A 410 9.31 -4.12 -4.41
N MET A 411 9.51 -4.90 -5.49
CA MET A 411 8.89 -6.20 -5.69
C MET A 411 9.88 -7.15 -6.39
N TRP A 412 9.88 -8.41 -6.00
CA TRP A 412 10.76 -9.43 -6.59
C TRP A 412 10.00 -10.71 -6.87
N GLN A 413 10.19 -11.28 -8.07
CA GLN A 413 9.55 -12.53 -8.46
C GLN A 413 10.30 -13.74 -7.92
N LEU A 414 9.56 -14.63 -7.23
CA LEU A 414 10.02 -15.94 -6.77
C LEU A 414 9.35 -17.05 -7.59
N PRO A 415 10.04 -18.19 -7.84
CA PRO A 415 9.52 -19.22 -8.74
C PRO A 415 8.48 -20.12 -8.09
N ILE A 416 7.53 -20.64 -8.89
CA ILE A 416 6.72 -21.82 -8.57
C ILE A 416 7.20 -22.96 -9.47
N ILE A 417 7.84 -23.99 -8.89
CA ILE A 417 8.45 -25.09 -9.63
C ILE A 417 7.83 -26.44 -9.24
N GLU A 418 7.97 -27.42 -10.09
CA GLU A 418 7.37 -28.74 -9.88
C GLU A 418 7.77 -29.44 -8.57
N PRO A 419 9.03 -29.36 -8.08
CA PRO A 419 9.38 -29.87 -6.75
C PRO A 419 8.54 -29.27 -5.61
N PHE A 420 8.20 -27.96 -5.69
CA PHE A 420 7.36 -27.32 -4.69
C PHE A 420 5.90 -27.77 -4.77
N ARG A 421 5.35 -27.98 -5.98
CA ARG A 421 4.02 -28.57 -6.18
C ARG A 421 3.93 -29.98 -5.61
N LYS A 422 4.96 -30.80 -5.84
CA LYS A 422 5.04 -32.16 -5.30
C LYS A 422 5.10 -32.18 -3.78
N ASP A 423 5.83 -31.24 -3.16
CA ASP A 423 5.95 -31.16 -1.70
C ASP A 423 4.61 -30.79 -1.00
N MET A 424 3.65 -30.26 -1.75
CA MET A 424 2.31 -29.96 -1.23
C MET A 424 1.33 -31.15 -1.34
N LYS A 425 1.74 -32.30 -1.90
CA LYS A 425 0.90 -33.50 -1.94
C LYS A 425 0.85 -34.19 -0.59
N SER A 426 -0.33 -34.69 -0.21
CA SER A 426 -0.53 -35.50 0.98
C SER A 426 -0.55 -37.01 0.61
N ASN A 427 -0.37 -37.87 1.60
CA ASN A 427 -0.55 -39.32 1.46
C ASN A 427 -1.98 -39.77 1.76
N ILE A 428 -2.80 -38.92 2.43
CA ILE A 428 -4.15 -39.24 2.91
C ILE A 428 -5.22 -38.28 2.41
N ALA A 429 -4.79 -37.19 1.71
CA ALA A 429 -5.66 -36.20 1.07
C ALA A 429 -5.05 -35.77 -0.27
N ASP A 430 -5.72 -34.93 -1.05
CA ASP A 430 -5.17 -34.41 -2.29
C ASP A 430 -3.96 -33.52 -2.05
N LEU A 431 -4.02 -32.70 -0.99
CA LEU A 431 -3.00 -31.72 -0.61
C LEU A 431 -2.78 -31.71 0.90
N LYS A 432 -1.66 -31.14 1.33
CA LYS A 432 -1.41 -30.74 2.71
C LYS A 432 -1.11 -29.24 2.77
N ASN A 433 -1.47 -28.60 3.88
CA ASN A 433 -1.33 -27.14 3.98
C ASN A 433 0.08 -26.67 4.32
N MET A 434 1.01 -27.61 4.57
CA MET A 434 2.42 -27.29 4.89
C MET A 434 3.35 -28.29 4.18
N GLY A 435 4.47 -27.79 3.61
CA GLY A 435 5.49 -28.64 3.01
C GLY A 435 6.33 -29.41 4.04
N GLY A 436 7.06 -30.43 3.59
CA GLY A 436 7.88 -31.31 4.45
C GLY A 436 9.10 -30.61 5.07
N SER A 437 9.47 -29.39 4.64
CA SER A 437 10.56 -28.63 5.23
C SER A 437 10.25 -27.13 5.21
N ARG A 438 10.97 -26.36 6.06
CA ARG A 438 10.84 -24.88 6.12
C ARG A 438 11.44 -24.16 4.90
N PHE A 439 12.26 -24.84 4.08
CA PHE A 439 12.94 -24.22 2.94
C PHE A 439 11.97 -23.97 1.78
N GLY A 440 12.13 -22.84 1.11
CA GLY A 440 11.27 -22.43 0.00
C GLY A 440 9.82 -22.14 0.42
N GLY A 441 9.58 -21.76 1.69
CA GLY A 441 8.26 -21.65 2.28
C GLY A 441 7.32 -20.71 1.52
N THR A 442 7.81 -19.56 1.03
CA THR A 442 7.02 -18.59 0.24
C THR A 442 6.53 -19.22 -1.08
N SER A 443 7.45 -19.80 -1.87
CA SER A 443 7.12 -20.47 -3.14
C SER A 443 6.21 -21.68 -2.95
N LYS A 444 6.38 -22.44 -1.86
CA LYS A 444 5.50 -23.58 -1.53
C LYS A 444 4.10 -23.12 -1.15
N ALA A 445 3.97 -21.99 -0.43
CA ALA A 445 2.66 -21.42 -0.13
C ALA A 445 1.93 -21.00 -1.42
N ALA A 446 2.63 -20.39 -2.37
CA ALA A 446 2.08 -20.08 -3.68
C ALA A 446 1.73 -21.35 -4.49
N ALA A 447 2.58 -22.39 -4.45
CA ALA A 447 2.30 -23.68 -5.08
C ALA A 447 1.05 -24.37 -4.49
N PHE A 448 0.75 -24.15 -3.20
CA PHE A 448 -0.51 -24.57 -2.59
C PHE A 448 -1.69 -23.78 -3.18
N LEU A 449 -1.61 -22.43 -3.20
CA LEU A 449 -2.68 -21.55 -3.68
C LEU A 449 -3.02 -21.79 -5.15
N GLU A 450 -2.05 -22.06 -6.00
CA GLU A 450 -2.23 -22.35 -7.43
C GLU A 450 -3.27 -23.47 -7.68
N ASN A 451 -3.42 -24.40 -6.75
CA ASN A 451 -4.39 -25.50 -6.86
C ASN A 451 -5.87 -25.06 -6.80
N PHE A 452 -6.13 -23.82 -6.43
CA PHE A 452 -7.49 -23.27 -6.25
C PHE A 452 -7.82 -22.19 -7.28
N VAL A 453 -6.90 -21.93 -8.22
CA VAL A 453 -7.11 -21.03 -9.36
C VAL A 453 -7.34 -21.89 -10.62
N ASP A 454 -8.28 -21.48 -11.48
CA ASP A 454 -8.40 -22.08 -12.81
C ASP A 454 -7.09 -21.84 -13.58
N PRO A 455 -6.41 -22.91 -14.07
CA PRO A 455 -5.10 -22.79 -14.74
C PRO A 455 -5.13 -21.94 -16.02
N LYS A 456 -6.30 -21.66 -16.56
CA LYS A 456 -6.48 -20.78 -17.74
C LYS A 456 -6.50 -19.30 -17.39
N ILE A 457 -6.61 -18.95 -16.10
CA ILE A 457 -6.67 -17.56 -15.63
C ILE A 457 -5.27 -17.12 -15.19
N PRO A 458 -4.70 -16.06 -15.79
CA PRO A 458 -3.50 -15.42 -15.27
C PRO A 458 -3.69 -15.03 -13.80
N TRP A 459 -2.81 -15.53 -12.93
CA TRP A 459 -2.86 -15.33 -11.50
C TRP A 459 -1.51 -14.89 -10.95
N ALA A 460 -1.54 -14.01 -9.97
CA ALA A 460 -0.37 -13.59 -9.20
C ALA A 460 -0.71 -13.52 -7.71
N HIS A 461 0.20 -14.03 -6.89
CA HIS A 461 0.22 -13.92 -5.44
C HIS A 461 1.27 -12.89 -5.02
N LEU A 462 0.86 -11.94 -4.16
CA LEU A 462 1.71 -10.93 -3.55
C LEU A 462 1.86 -11.25 -2.06
N ASP A 463 3.03 -11.76 -1.67
CA ASP A 463 3.34 -11.97 -0.25
C ASP A 463 3.90 -10.67 0.34
N ILE A 464 3.07 -10.00 1.12
CA ILE A 464 3.36 -8.71 1.75
C ILE A 464 3.72 -8.84 3.24
N ALA A 465 4.08 -10.05 3.70
CA ALA A 465 4.41 -10.28 5.12
C ALA A 465 5.56 -9.38 5.61
N GLY A 466 6.56 -9.10 4.76
CA GLY A 466 7.64 -8.19 5.08
C GLY A 466 7.23 -6.72 4.99
N VAL A 467 6.58 -6.34 3.89
CA VAL A 467 6.32 -4.93 3.56
C VAL A 467 5.04 -4.35 4.18
N GLY A 468 4.15 -5.18 4.70
CA GLY A 468 2.85 -4.75 5.26
C GLY A 468 2.96 -3.98 6.58
N ASP A 469 3.99 -4.26 7.36
CA ASP A 469 4.32 -3.53 8.59
C ASP A 469 5.30 -2.37 8.29
N SER A 470 5.93 -1.84 9.30
CA SER A 470 6.79 -0.67 9.25
C SER A 470 7.91 -0.76 8.19
N GLN A 471 8.05 0.32 7.42
CA GLN A 471 9.12 0.56 6.46
C GLN A 471 9.98 1.74 6.96
N SER A 472 10.74 1.53 8.02
CA SER A 472 11.46 2.60 8.74
C SER A 472 12.51 3.34 7.90
N HIS A 473 12.98 2.73 6.80
CA HIS A 473 13.91 3.35 5.85
C HIS A 473 13.23 4.39 4.93
N LEU A 474 11.90 4.40 4.85
CA LEU A 474 11.13 5.34 4.05
C LEU A 474 10.57 6.46 4.94
N PRO A 475 11.02 7.73 4.77
CA PRO A 475 10.60 8.82 5.65
C PRO A 475 9.10 9.15 5.56
N TYR A 476 8.39 8.71 4.53
CA TYR A 476 6.95 8.86 4.39
C TYR A 476 6.14 7.67 4.94
N CYS A 477 6.81 6.65 5.45
CA CYS A 477 6.16 5.56 6.19
C CYS A 477 6.24 5.79 7.71
N PRO A 478 5.28 5.28 8.48
CA PRO A 478 5.39 5.27 9.94
C PRO A 478 6.57 4.43 10.40
N SER A 479 7.22 4.83 11.50
CA SER A 479 8.30 4.04 12.11
C SER A 479 7.80 2.78 12.81
N LYS A 480 6.50 2.71 13.12
CA LYS A 480 5.80 1.55 13.69
C LYS A 480 4.40 1.47 13.11
N GLY A 481 3.91 0.24 12.92
CA GLY A 481 2.58 -0.04 12.38
C GLY A 481 2.54 -0.04 10.85
N ALA A 482 1.36 -0.06 10.29
CA ALA A 482 1.11 -0.33 8.88
C ALA A 482 1.80 0.63 7.91
N SER A 483 2.46 0.09 6.92
CA SER A 483 3.13 0.84 5.83
C SER A 483 2.14 1.36 4.78
N GLY A 484 1.12 0.57 4.44
CA GLY A 484 0.24 0.77 3.29
C GLY A 484 0.94 0.51 1.94
N THR A 485 2.08 -0.18 1.95
CA THR A 485 2.82 -0.58 0.74
C THR A 485 1.98 -1.48 -0.16
N ILE A 486 2.26 -1.45 -1.47
CA ILE A 486 1.54 -2.15 -2.55
C ILE A 486 0.16 -1.55 -2.90
N VAL A 487 -0.42 -0.69 -2.09
CA VAL A 487 -1.64 0.04 -2.49
C VAL A 487 -1.38 0.90 -3.72
N ARG A 488 -0.23 1.60 -3.80
CA ARG A 488 0.15 2.42 -4.96
C ARG A 488 0.41 1.57 -6.19
N THR A 489 1.11 0.46 -6.04
CA THR A 489 1.40 -0.50 -7.12
C THR A 489 0.12 -1.05 -7.73
N LEU A 490 -0.79 -1.59 -6.91
CA LEU A 490 -2.06 -2.14 -7.40
C LEU A 490 -2.95 -1.05 -8.00
N THR A 491 -2.97 0.16 -7.42
CA THR A 491 -3.71 1.29 -8.01
C THR A 491 -3.17 1.64 -9.39
N HIS A 492 -1.84 1.73 -9.54
CA HIS A 492 -1.21 2.00 -10.84
C HIS A 492 -1.53 0.91 -11.86
N PHE A 493 -1.42 -0.37 -11.48
CA PHE A 493 -1.78 -1.50 -12.33
C PHE A 493 -3.22 -1.38 -12.84
N LEU A 494 -4.18 -1.11 -11.95
CA LEU A 494 -5.61 -1.00 -12.30
C LEU A 494 -5.96 0.23 -13.15
N LEU A 495 -5.06 1.21 -13.26
CA LEU A 495 -5.27 2.41 -14.07
C LEU A 495 -4.56 2.35 -15.42
N THR A 496 -3.52 1.52 -15.59
CA THR A 496 -2.60 1.63 -16.74
C THR A 496 -2.36 0.33 -17.51
N LYS A 497 -2.53 -0.86 -16.91
CA LYS A 497 -2.18 -2.15 -17.52
C LYS A 497 -3.45 -2.89 -17.96
N VAL A 498 -3.99 -2.47 -19.10
CA VAL A 498 -5.19 -3.07 -19.74
C VAL A 498 -4.80 -4.05 -20.84
#